data_44f08a8086c6bf4bb027442382b38e88
#
_entry.id   44f08a8086c6bf4bb027442382b38e88
#
_cell.length_a   1.000
_cell.length_b   1.000
_cell.length_c   1.000
_cell.angle_alpha   90.00
_cell.angle_beta   90.00
_cell.angle_gamma   90.00
#
_symmetry.space_group_name_H-M   'P 1'
#
loop_
_entity.id
_entity.type
_entity.pdbx_description
1 polymer ?
#
loop_
_entity_poly.entity_id
_entity_poly.type
_entity_poly.pdbx_seq_one_letter_code
_entity_poly.pdbx_strand_id
1 'polypeptide(L)'
;MVPTTLDEGLLHANRPQNPQVIVKINDLKILLNHNRKKVIYGRYTLFALTALAGFSGYVLYSDSGGQIEQLIFGGIVAAIYLLCALVTFGYQLTGLGMGLGIYLADHLSTLFMDPAQFAQGWGLKVAIVTGLVLGLHAAIERRRLIRKLGELPVPGSELDAARRMWELRRTPQVKRTPH
;
A
#
# COMPACT_ATOMS: atom_id res chain seq x y z
N MET A 1 -29.02 42.04 29.03
CA MET A 1 -28.24 42.03 27.78
C MET A 1 -27.12 41.04 27.94
N VAL A 2 -27.21 39.87 27.34
CA VAL A 2 -26.19 38.82 27.37
C VAL A 2 -25.37 38.99 26.09
N PRO A 3 -24.06 39.19 26.13
CA PRO A 3 -23.26 39.23 24.92
C PRO A 3 -23.16 37.84 24.32
N THR A 4 -23.56 37.74 23.09
CA THR A 4 -23.51 36.53 22.26
C THR A 4 -22.01 36.18 21.96
N THR A 5 -21.52 35.18 22.66
CA THR A 5 -20.18 34.58 22.46
C THR A 5 -20.07 33.74 21.17
N LEU A 6 -21.07 33.83 20.27
CA LEU A 6 -21.11 33.10 18.99
C LEU A 6 -20.29 33.75 17.87
N ASP A 7 -19.97 35.04 17.95
CA ASP A 7 -19.25 35.76 16.89
C ASP A 7 -17.74 35.59 16.93
N GLU A 8 -17.13 35.34 18.10
CA GLU A 8 -15.70 35.12 18.20
C GLU A 8 -15.24 33.79 17.58
N GLY A 9 -16.09 32.76 17.61
CA GLY A 9 -15.79 31.47 16.99
C GLY A 9 -15.74 31.52 15.46
N LEU A 10 -16.55 32.37 14.84
CA LEU A 10 -16.61 32.57 13.39
C LEU A 10 -15.48 33.45 12.86
N LEU A 11 -15.00 34.40 13.65
CA LEU A 11 -13.86 35.26 13.29
C LEU A 11 -12.53 34.51 13.26
N HIS A 12 -12.38 33.42 14.04
CA HIS A 12 -11.19 32.56 13.97
C HIS A 12 -11.18 31.58 12.79
N ALA A 13 -12.35 31.25 12.23
CA ALA A 13 -12.47 30.39 11.06
C ALA A 13 -11.99 31.07 9.76
N ASN A 14 -11.92 32.40 9.73
CA ASN A 14 -11.62 33.19 8.54
C ASN A 14 -10.22 33.88 8.60
N ARG A 15 -9.26 33.35 9.37
CA ARG A 15 -7.89 33.85 9.28
C ARG A 15 -7.37 33.61 7.86
N PRO A 16 -6.84 34.67 7.18
CA PRO A 16 -6.25 34.48 5.85
C PRO A 16 -5.14 33.44 5.98
N GLN A 17 -5.39 32.26 5.39
CA GLN A 17 -4.40 31.20 5.36
C GLN A 17 -3.20 31.75 4.59
N ASN A 18 -2.01 31.66 5.17
CA ASN A 18 -0.79 32.08 4.51
C ASN A 18 -0.73 31.40 3.13
N PRO A 19 -0.69 32.15 2.02
CA PRO A 19 -0.75 31.60 0.66
C PRO A 19 0.37 30.57 0.43
N GLN A 20 1.51 30.69 1.09
CA GLN A 20 2.61 29.73 1.03
C GLN A 20 2.23 28.37 1.64
N VAL A 21 1.37 28.35 2.67
CA VAL A 21 0.89 27.10 3.29
C VAL A 21 -0.09 26.40 2.36
N ILE A 22 -0.96 27.15 1.71
CA ILE A 22 -1.93 26.61 0.74
C ILE A 22 -1.21 25.95 -0.44
N VAL A 23 -0.19 26.62 -0.99
CA VAL A 23 0.63 26.08 -2.09
C VAL A 23 1.31 24.78 -1.64
N LYS A 24 1.95 24.76 -0.48
CA LYS A 24 2.57 23.54 0.06
C LYS A 24 1.60 22.37 0.22
N ILE A 25 0.38 22.64 0.69
CA ILE A 25 -0.65 21.60 0.86
C ILE A 25 -1.07 21.04 -0.49
N ASN A 26 -1.25 21.89 -1.50
CA ASN A 26 -1.63 21.46 -2.84
C ASN A 26 -0.53 20.60 -3.49
N ASP A 27 0.73 20.99 -3.37
CA ASP A 27 1.87 20.22 -3.86
C ASP A 27 1.95 18.84 -3.19
N LEU A 28 1.75 18.78 -1.87
CA LEU A 28 1.72 17.52 -1.13
C LEU A 28 0.54 16.63 -1.53
N LYS A 29 -0.64 17.20 -1.81
CA LYS A 29 -1.81 16.46 -2.32
C LYS A 29 -1.54 15.86 -3.72
N ILE A 30 -0.90 16.62 -4.61
CA ILE A 30 -0.52 16.15 -5.95
C ILE A 30 0.45 14.97 -5.83
N LEU A 31 1.50 15.10 -5.01
CA LEU A 31 2.47 14.03 -4.75
C LEU A 31 1.82 12.78 -4.13
N LEU A 32 0.90 12.96 -3.19
CA LEU A 32 0.13 11.85 -2.59
C LEU A 32 -0.69 11.10 -3.62
N ASN A 33 -1.35 11.83 -4.52
CA ASN A 33 -2.16 11.22 -5.58
C ASN A 33 -1.28 10.46 -6.59
N HIS A 34 -0.13 11.04 -6.96
CA HIS A 34 0.84 10.38 -7.83
C HIS A 34 1.37 9.07 -7.21
N ASN A 35 1.77 9.10 -5.94
CA ASN A 35 2.24 7.92 -5.22
C ASN A 35 1.12 6.88 -5.02
N ARG A 36 -0.15 7.31 -4.85
CA ARG A 36 -1.29 6.40 -4.80
C ARG A 36 -1.39 5.54 -6.06
N LYS A 37 -1.23 6.14 -7.25
CA LYS A 37 -1.25 5.40 -8.52
C LYS A 37 -0.15 4.35 -8.59
N LYS A 38 1.07 4.67 -8.18
CA LYS A 38 2.20 3.71 -8.16
C LYS A 38 1.96 2.53 -7.21
N VAL A 39 1.36 2.77 -6.03
CA VAL A 39 0.96 1.70 -5.10
C VAL A 39 -0.08 0.78 -5.74
N ILE A 40 -1.03 1.36 -6.47
CA ILE A 40 -2.06 0.59 -7.21
C ILE A 40 -1.40 -0.30 -8.28
N TYR A 41 -0.40 0.19 -9.01
CA TYR A 41 0.36 -0.63 -9.96
C TYR A 41 1.08 -1.80 -9.28
N GLY A 42 1.74 -1.56 -8.14
CA GLY A 42 2.36 -2.64 -7.35
C GLY A 42 1.34 -3.70 -6.91
N ARG A 43 0.11 -3.30 -6.56
CA ARG A 43 -0.98 -4.23 -6.24
C ARG A 43 -1.42 -5.04 -7.46
N TYR A 44 -1.59 -4.40 -8.60
CA TYR A 44 -1.92 -5.12 -9.84
C TYR A 44 -0.83 -6.11 -10.23
N THR A 45 0.44 -5.80 -9.98
CA THR A 45 1.55 -6.75 -10.18
C THR A 45 1.37 -8.00 -9.32
N LEU A 46 0.93 -7.87 -8.06
CA LEU A 46 0.64 -9.04 -7.19
C LEU A 46 -0.55 -9.87 -7.70
N PHE A 47 -1.61 -9.22 -8.19
CA PHE A 47 -2.72 -9.95 -8.82
C PHE A 47 -2.28 -10.68 -10.11
N ALA A 48 -1.44 -10.03 -10.92
CA ALA A 48 -0.87 -10.67 -12.10
C ALA A 48 -0.01 -11.88 -11.74
N LEU A 49 0.81 -11.79 -10.67
CA LEU A 49 1.57 -12.92 -10.14
C LEU A 49 0.67 -14.06 -9.67
N THR A 50 -0.46 -13.73 -9.00
CA THR A 50 -1.46 -14.73 -8.61
C THR A 50 -1.99 -15.50 -9.82
N ALA A 51 -2.37 -14.78 -10.88
CA ALA A 51 -2.87 -15.39 -12.11
C ALA A 51 -1.80 -16.23 -12.82
N LEU A 52 -0.56 -15.71 -12.91
CA LEU A 52 0.57 -16.42 -13.52
C LEU A 52 0.90 -17.71 -12.75
N ALA A 53 0.95 -17.67 -11.42
CA ALA A 53 1.24 -18.84 -10.59
C ALA A 53 0.16 -19.92 -10.75
N GLY A 54 -1.12 -19.54 -10.73
CA GLY A 54 -2.22 -20.47 -10.97
C GLY A 54 -2.18 -21.08 -12.37
N PHE A 55 -1.94 -20.25 -13.38
CA PHE A 55 -1.82 -20.72 -14.77
C PHE A 55 -0.61 -21.65 -14.96
N SER A 56 0.55 -21.33 -14.39
CA SER A 56 1.74 -22.19 -14.44
C SER A 56 1.47 -23.55 -13.80
N GLY A 57 0.78 -23.61 -12.65
CA GLY A 57 0.38 -24.85 -12.01
C GLY A 57 -0.54 -25.69 -12.90
N TYR A 58 -1.47 -25.07 -13.62
CA TYR A 58 -2.34 -25.74 -14.55
C TYR A 58 -1.59 -26.30 -15.77
N VAL A 59 -0.67 -25.53 -16.35
CA VAL A 59 0.16 -25.99 -17.48
C VAL A 59 1.01 -27.18 -17.06
N LEU A 60 1.70 -27.11 -15.93
CA LEU A 60 2.51 -28.21 -15.40
C LEU A 60 1.67 -29.45 -15.11
N TYR A 61 0.45 -29.31 -14.61
CA TYR A 61 -0.51 -30.41 -14.44
C TYR A 61 -0.84 -31.06 -15.77
N SER A 62 -1.11 -30.29 -16.82
CA SER A 62 -1.40 -30.78 -18.15
C SER A 62 -0.23 -31.53 -18.77
N ASP A 63 0.99 -30.97 -18.67
CA ASP A 63 2.22 -31.51 -19.25
C ASP A 63 2.70 -32.77 -18.50
N SER A 64 2.44 -32.90 -17.20
CA SER A 64 2.84 -34.02 -16.36
C SER A 64 1.89 -35.25 -16.46
N GLY A 65 0.94 -35.23 -17.40
CA GLY A 65 -0.04 -36.29 -17.53
C GLY A 65 -1.10 -36.35 -16.42
N GLY A 66 -1.38 -35.19 -15.80
CA GLY A 66 -2.44 -35.05 -14.80
C GLY A 66 -1.98 -35.27 -13.35
N GLN A 67 -0.71 -35.06 -13.03
CA GLN A 67 -0.23 -35.13 -11.66
C GLN A 67 -0.81 -34.00 -10.82
N ILE A 68 -1.75 -34.35 -9.94
CA ILE A 68 -2.51 -33.39 -9.11
C ILE A 68 -1.61 -32.53 -8.19
N GLU A 69 -0.43 -33.05 -7.84
CA GLU A 69 0.55 -32.35 -7.00
C GLU A 69 1.00 -31.01 -7.60
N GLN A 70 1.15 -30.95 -8.92
CA GLN A 70 1.55 -29.73 -9.64
C GLN A 70 0.45 -28.67 -9.57
N LEU A 71 -0.81 -29.08 -9.69
CA LEU A 71 -1.94 -28.17 -9.55
C LEU A 71 -2.07 -27.63 -8.12
N ILE A 72 -1.89 -28.49 -7.12
CA ILE A 72 -1.91 -28.11 -5.70
C ILE A 72 -0.79 -27.12 -5.40
N PHE A 73 0.44 -27.39 -5.86
CA PHE A 73 1.57 -26.50 -5.64
C PHE A 73 1.35 -25.11 -6.27
N GLY A 74 0.94 -25.07 -7.55
CA GLY A 74 0.60 -23.82 -8.23
C GLY A 74 -0.53 -23.05 -7.52
N GLY A 75 -1.53 -23.76 -7.02
CA GLY A 75 -2.64 -23.19 -6.24
C GLY A 75 -2.19 -22.60 -4.92
N ILE A 76 -1.29 -23.24 -4.19
CA ILE A 76 -0.72 -22.72 -2.93
C ILE A 76 0.06 -21.43 -3.20
N VAL A 77 0.93 -21.43 -4.20
CA VAL A 77 1.72 -20.25 -4.56
C VAL A 77 0.82 -19.10 -4.99
N ALA A 78 -0.20 -19.36 -5.80
CA ALA A 78 -1.20 -18.38 -6.19
C ALA A 78 -1.95 -17.81 -4.98
N ALA A 79 -2.35 -18.67 -4.03
CA ALA A 79 -3.04 -18.24 -2.80
C ALA A 79 -2.15 -17.32 -1.94
N ILE A 80 -0.86 -17.60 -1.85
CA ILE A 80 0.11 -16.75 -1.11
C ILE A 80 0.19 -15.35 -1.75
N TYR A 81 0.34 -15.25 -3.07
CA TYR A 81 0.37 -13.94 -3.74
C TYR A 81 -0.98 -13.21 -3.63
N LEU A 82 -2.09 -13.93 -3.68
CA LEU A 82 -3.42 -13.35 -3.46
C LEU A 82 -3.54 -12.76 -2.06
N LEU A 83 -3.10 -13.48 -1.04
CA LEU A 83 -3.07 -12.96 0.33
C LEU A 83 -2.20 -11.70 0.45
N CYS A 84 -1.00 -11.69 -0.15
CA CYS A 84 -0.17 -10.50 -0.21
C CYS A 84 -0.90 -9.32 -0.88
N ALA A 85 -1.59 -9.56 -1.99
CA ALA A 85 -2.38 -8.55 -2.69
C ALA A 85 -3.53 -8.02 -1.81
N LEU A 86 -4.26 -8.89 -1.12
CA LEU A 86 -5.34 -8.49 -0.19
C LEU A 86 -4.81 -7.70 0.99
N VAL A 87 -3.69 -8.09 1.58
CA VAL A 87 -3.04 -7.35 2.67
C VAL A 87 -2.67 -5.92 2.26
N THR A 88 -2.38 -5.66 0.97
CA THR A 88 -2.09 -4.29 0.50
C THR A 88 -3.27 -3.33 0.63
N PHE A 89 -4.51 -3.78 0.78
CA PHE A 89 -5.65 -2.89 0.99
C PHE A 89 -5.62 -2.20 2.36
N GLY A 90 -5.20 -2.92 3.40
CA GLY A 90 -5.04 -2.35 4.75
C GLY A 90 -3.60 -1.90 5.05
N TYR A 91 -2.64 -2.75 4.69
CA TYR A 91 -1.21 -2.61 5.04
C TYR A 91 -0.34 -2.61 3.78
N GLN A 92 -0.37 -1.52 3.02
CA GLN A 92 0.29 -1.40 1.71
C GLN A 92 1.77 -1.81 1.72
N LEU A 93 2.52 -1.32 2.70
CA LEU A 93 3.96 -1.60 2.83
C LEU A 93 4.22 -3.09 3.12
N THR A 94 3.44 -3.68 4.03
CA THR A 94 3.59 -5.07 4.42
C THR A 94 3.25 -6.01 3.27
N GLY A 95 2.10 -5.81 2.61
CA GLY A 95 1.68 -6.67 1.50
C GLY A 95 2.64 -6.63 0.31
N LEU A 96 3.10 -5.43 -0.09
CA LEU A 96 4.09 -5.29 -1.17
C LEU A 96 5.46 -5.83 -0.78
N GLY A 97 5.90 -5.59 0.46
CA GLY A 97 7.18 -6.09 0.97
C GLY A 97 7.23 -7.62 1.04
N MET A 98 6.17 -8.24 1.57
CA MET A 98 6.04 -9.70 1.61
C MET A 98 6.01 -10.29 0.21
N GLY A 99 5.19 -9.73 -0.71
CA GLY A 99 5.11 -10.21 -2.08
C GLY A 99 6.45 -10.12 -2.82
N LEU A 100 7.19 -9.01 -2.66
CA LEU A 100 8.53 -8.87 -3.22
C LEU A 100 9.52 -9.87 -2.59
N GLY A 101 9.49 -10.04 -1.26
CA GLY A 101 10.38 -10.96 -0.55
C GLY A 101 10.17 -12.41 -1.01
N ILE A 102 8.93 -12.86 -1.11
CA ILE A 102 8.58 -14.21 -1.59
C ILE A 102 9.03 -14.40 -3.05
N TYR A 103 8.76 -13.40 -3.91
CA TYR A 103 9.16 -13.44 -5.30
C TYR A 103 10.69 -13.54 -5.47
N LEU A 104 11.44 -12.75 -4.71
CA LEU A 104 12.91 -12.81 -4.74
C LEU A 104 13.45 -14.13 -4.20
N ALA A 105 12.87 -14.66 -3.11
CA ALA A 105 13.28 -15.93 -2.53
C ALA A 105 13.09 -17.09 -3.51
N ASP A 106 11.95 -17.14 -4.21
CA ASP A 106 11.65 -18.13 -5.23
C ASP A 106 12.63 -18.07 -6.39
N HIS A 107 12.91 -16.86 -6.89
CA HIS A 107 13.84 -16.69 -8.02
C HIS A 107 15.31 -16.90 -7.65
N LEU A 108 15.72 -16.56 -6.42
CA LEU A 108 17.04 -16.87 -5.93
C LEU A 108 17.25 -18.39 -5.80
N SER A 109 16.25 -19.13 -5.29
CA SER A 109 16.34 -20.58 -5.23
C SER A 109 16.46 -21.20 -6.63
N THR A 110 15.70 -20.71 -7.62
CA THR A 110 15.81 -21.14 -9.02
C THR A 110 17.19 -20.83 -9.60
N LEU A 111 17.79 -19.68 -9.29
CA LEU A 111 19.14 -19.33 -9.75
C LEU A 111 20.21 -20.33 -9.27
N PHE A 112 20.07 -20.83 -8.02
CA PHE A 112 21.03 -21.80 -7.46
C PHE A 112 20.76 -23.23 -7.96
N MET A 113 19.52 -23.59 -8.24
CA MET A 113 19.16 -24.95 -8.68
C MET A 113 19.30 -25.15 -10.18
N ASP A 114 18.85 -24.18 -10.99
CA ASP A 114 18.86 -24.22 -12.44
C ASP A 114 19.08 -22.84 -13.06
N PRO A 115 20.36 -22.42 -13.27
CA PRO A 115 20.69 -21.14 -13.87
C PRO A 115 20.13 -20.95 -15.28
N ALA A 116 19.96 -22.03 -16.05
CA ALA A 116 19.43 -21.96 -17.41
C ALA A 116 17.94 -21.58 -17.40
N GLN A 117 17.16 -22.17 -16.51
CA GLN A 117 15.76 -21.84 -16.28
C GLN A 117 15.61 -20.43 -15.72
N PHE A 118 16.55 -19.99 -14.86
CA PHE A 118 16.57 -18.62 -14.37
C PHE A 118 16.68 -17.59 -15.50
N ALA A 119 17.48 -17.86 -16.53
CA ALA A 119 17.64 -16.95 -17.66
C ALA A 119 16.39 -16.84 -18.55
N GLN A 120 15.48 -17.81 -18.48
CA GLN A 120 14.23 -17.77 -19.25
C GLN A 120 13.27 -16.72 -18.69
N GLY A 121 12.61 -15.96 -19.60
CA GLY A 121 11.60 -14.97 -19.23
C GLY A 121 12.15 -13.75 -18.47
N TRP A 122 13.43 -13.43 -18.62
CA TRP A 122 14.11 -12.37 -17.89
C TRP A 122 13.39 -11.01 -17.96
N GLY A 123 12.89 -10.64 -19.14
CA GLY A 123 12.14 -9.38 -19.32
C GLY A 123 10.91 -9.28 -18.43
N LEU A 124 10.13 -10.37 -18.29
CA LEU A 124 8.96 -10.43 -17.41
C LEU A 124 9.37 -10.33 -15.93
N LYS A 125 10.44 -11.01 -15.54
CA LYS A 125 10.99 -10.97 -14.18
C LYS A 125 11.40 -9.55 -13.77
N VAL A 126 12.10 -8.85 -14.67
CA VAL A 126 12.49 -7.44 -14.47
C VAL A 126 11.25 -6.54 -14.35
N ALA A 127 10.26 -6.72 -15.20
CA ALA A 127 9.02 -5.94 -15.15
C ALA A 127 8.28 -6.13 -13.80
N ILE A 128 8.19 -7.36 -13.31
CA ILE A 128 7.56 -7.69 -12.03
C ILE A 128 8.33 -7.05 -10.87
N VAL A 129 9.65 -7.24 -10.80
CA VAL A 129 10.49 -6.64 -9.75
C VAL A 129 10.36 -5.13 -9.76
N THR A 130 10.43 -4.51 -10.95
CA THR A 130 10.28 -3.07 -11.09
C THR A 130 8.91 -2.59 -10.59
N GLY A 131 7.83 -3.28 -10.96
CA GLY A 131 6.48 -2.94 -10.51
C GLY A 131 6.33 -3.02 -8.98
N LEU A 132 6.87 -4.07 -8.35
CA LEU A 132 6.83 -4.25 -6.89
C LEU A 132 7.70 -3.23 -6.16
N VAL A 133 8.92 -2.98 -6.64
CA VAL A 133 9.86 -1.99 -6.05
C VAL A 133 9.30 -0.58 -6.15
N LEU A 134 8.75 -0.18 -7.30
CA LEU A 134 8.11 1.12 -7.47
C LEU A 134 6.90 1.28 -6.56
N GLY A 135 6.07 0.23 -6.43
CA GLY A 135 4.94 0.20 -5.52
C GLY A 135 5.36 0.34 -4.05
N LEU A 136 6.40 -0.39 -3.65
CA LEU A 136 6.96 -0.36 -2.29
C LEU A 136 7.56 1.01 -1.96
N HIS A 137 8.37 1.57 -2.87
CA HIS A 137 8.95 2.91 -2.72
C HIS A 137 7.85 3.97 -2.57
N ALA A 138 6.83 3.92 -3.40
CA ALA A 138 5.69 4.83 -3.32
C ALA A 138 4.90 4.69 -2.01
N ALA A 139 4.79 3.48 -1.44
CA ALA A 139 4.14 3.25 -0.16
C ALA A 139 4.94 3.87 1.01
N ILE A 140 6.27 3.80 0.97
CA ILE A 140 7.17 4.45 1.94
C ILE A 140 7.05 5.97 1.86
N GLU A 141 7.15 6.52 0.65
CA GLU A 141 7.02 7.95 0.37
C GLU A 141 5.67 8.49 0.84
N ARG A 142 4.58 7.76 0.56
CA ARG A 142 3.24 8.13 0.99
C ARG A 142 3.15 8.24 2.51
N ARG A 143 3.75 7.31 3.28
CA ARG A 143 3.80 7.40 4.75
C ARG A 143 4.54 8.65 5.21
N ARG A 144 5.66 9.00 4.57
CA ARG A 144 6.43 10.21 4.88
C ARG A 144 5.62 11.48 4.60
N LEU A 145 4.92 11.52 3.45
CA LEU A 145 4.09 12.67 3.07
C LEU A 145 2.90 12.87 4.01
N ILE A 146 2.23 11.78 4.43
CA ILE A 146 1.13 11.84 5.41
C ILE A 146 1.62 12.40 6.75
N ARG A 147 2.82 12.00 7.19
CA ARG A 147 3.42 12.54 8.41
C ARG A 147 3.68 14.05 8.28
N LYS A 148 4.30 14.48 7.17
CA LYS A 148 4.54 15.91 6.90
C LYS A 148 3.26 16.73 6.83
N LEU A 149 2.19 16.19 6.23
CA LEU A 149 0.88 16.85 6.24
C LEU A 149 0.29 16.99 7.64
N GLY A 150 0.49 15.99 8.51
CA GLY A 150 0.03 16.06 9.91
C GLY A 150 0.81 17.07 10.77
N GLU A 151 1.98 17.50 10.34
CA GLU A 151 2.82 18.50 11.02
C GLU A 151 2.47 19.94 10.61
N LEU A 152 1.71 20.14 9.52
CA LEU A 152 1.33 21.47 9.06
C LEU A 152 0.19 22.03 9.92
N PRO A 153 0.31 23.29 10.42
CA PRO A 153 -0.74 23.94 11.19
C PRO A 153 -1.86 24.40 10.24
N VAL A 154 -2.84 23.55 9.98
CA VAL A 154 -4.02 23.88 9.16
C VAL A 154 -5.27 23.83 10.03
N PRO A 155 -5.75 24.95 10.55
CA PRO A 155 -7.00 24.99 11.30
C PRO A 155 -8.20 24.79 10.35
N GLY A 156 -9.11 23.89 10.69
CA GLY A 156 -10.43 23.79 10.05
C GLY A 156 -10.51 23.02 8.73
N SER A 157 -9.52 22.20 8.37
CA SER A 157 -9.56 21.38 7.15
C SER A 157 -10.05 19.95 7.41
N GLU A 158 -10.46 19.27 6.35
CA GLU A 158 -10.74 17.81 6.38
C GLU A 158 -9.59 16.98 6.98
N LEU A 159 -8.36 17.52 6.98
CA LEU A 159 -7.18 16.97 7.62
C LEU A 159 -7.27 16.97 9.15
N ASP A 160 -7.89 17.99 9.75
CA ASP A 160 -8.11 18.03 11.21
C ASP A 160 -9.17 17.01 11.64
N ALA A 161 -10.15 16.73 10.78
CA ALA A 161 -11.10 15.66 11.01
C ALA A 161 -10.43 14.28 10.89
N ALA A 162 -9.58 14.07 9.88
CA ALA A 162 -8.81 12.84 9.72
C ALA A 162 -7.78 12.65 10.84
N ARG A 163 -7.12 13.71 11.31
CA ARG A 163 -6.19 13.70 12.44
C ARG A 163 -6.90 13.36 13.74
N ARG A 164 -8.06 13.99 14.03
CA ARG A 164 -8.89 13.67 15.21
C ARG A 164 -9.37 12.22 15.18
N MET A 165 -9.80 11.71 14.03
CA MET A 165 -10.19 10.31 13.88
C MET A 165 -9.02 9.35 14.13
N TRP A 166 -7.81 9.73 13.75
CA TRP A 166 -6.61 8.93 13.96
C TRP A 166 -6.13 8.98 15.44
N GLU A 167 -6.23 10.13 16.07
CA GLU A 167 -5.93 10.30 17.51
C GLU A 167 -6.95 9.56 18.39
N LEU A 168 -8.23 9.59 18.05
CA LEU A 168 -9.29 8.83 18.73
C LEU A 168 -9.08 7.32 18.64
N ARG A 169 -8.47 6.83 17.54
CA ARG A 169 -8.10 5.40 17.43
C ARG A 169 -6.86 5.04 18.23
N ARG A 170 -6.01 5.98 18.57
CA ARG A 170 -4.77 5.76 19.34
C ARG A 170 -4.95 5.84 20.86
N THR A 171 -5.91 6.61 21.33
CA THR A 171 -6.22 6.67 22.76
C THR A 171 -6.99 5.40 23.14
N PRO A 172 -6.38 4.48 23.93
CA PRO A 172 -7.13 3.37 24.47
C PRO A 172 -8.27 3.97 25.31
N GLN A 173 -9.50 3.58 25.00
CA GLN A 173 -10.66 3.95 25.81
C GLN A 173 -10.40 3.46 27.25
N VAL A 174 -9.97 4.36 28.10
CA VAL A 174 -9.93 4.09 29.55
C VAL A 174 -11.38 3.88 29.95
N LYS A 175 -11.76 2.60 30.13
CA LYS A 175 -13.04 2.22 30.72
C LYS A 175 -13.14 2.94 32.05
N ARG A 176 -13.94 4.01 32.11
CA ARG A 176 -14.41 4.58 33.39
C ARG A 176 -15.29 3.50 34.01
N THR A 177 -14.77 2.79 34.99
CA THR A 177 -15.58 1.99 35.90
C THR A 177 -16.49 2.96 36.66
N PRO A 178 -17.82 2.81 36.62
CA PRO A 178 -18.71 3.58 37.50
C PRO A 178 -18.51 3.08 38.94
N HIS A 179 -18.24 4.03 39.85
CA HIS A 179 -18.34 3.81 41.28
C HIS A 179 -19.80 3.89 41.70
#